data_767121991738d7a39bb585121c4b98cf
#
_entry.id   767121991738d7a39bb585121c4b98cf
#
_cell.length_a   1.000
_cell.length_b   1.000
_cell.length_c   1.000
_cell.angle_alpha   90.00
_cell.angle_beta   90.00
_cell.angle_gamma   90.00
#
_symmetry.space_group_name_H-M   'P 1'
#
loop_
_entity.id
_entity.type
_entity.pdbx_description
1 polymer ?
#
loop_
_entity_poly.entity_id
_entity_poly.type
_entity_poly.pdbx_seq_one_letter_code
_entity_poly.pdbx_strand_id
1 'polypeptide(L)'
;MKEPFVVYSFVSDDYYYPVGTAQFVNSFKRFHPDIPLVIFRQDWVDKIIDGHDVNWLNAKPMFAKLLTDKYECVINMDVDQIILGRMDEMFTNDYDIGSVINFNDYENVSTEGVSEEDYLQAGCVASRIPEFWDIWMARSLRDNWQCRCAENDTLNMTIYEHPQWKLKVFDKKKDYYGCKSLGREKEFELVGNKVMCRNEQVRCYHYAKGPNNMPKASQEKLKSYGFNENVIKYINIVGNYGTSVIYGNTTKFIR
;
A
#
# COMPACT_ATOMS: atom_id res chain seq x y z
N MET A 1 20.76 -18.19 1.82
CA MET A 1 19.31 -18.42 1.55
C MET A 1 18.60 -17.11 1.82
N LYS A 2 17.73 -16.65 0.91
CA LYS A 2 16.95 -15.44 1.12
C LYS A 2 15.83 -15.70 2.12
N GLU A 3 15.42 -14.66 2.86
CA GLU A 3 14.20 -14.68 3.67
C GLU A 3 12.98 -14.66 2.75
N PRO A 4 11.85 -15.33 3.08
CA PRO A 4 10.76 -15.53 2.12
C PRO A 4 10.03 -14.24 1.75
N PHE A 5 9.80 -13.33 2.71
CA PHE A 5 9.01 -12.11 2.50
C PHE A 5 9.55 -10.92 3.27
N VAL A 6 9.31 -9.73 2.73
CA VAL A 6 9.40 -8.47 3.44
C VAL A 6 8.31 -7.53 2.94
N VAL A 7 7.69 -6.81 3.86
CA VAL A 7 6.88 -5.63 3.52
C VAL A 7 7.71 -4.38 3.76
N TYR A 8 7.64 -3.44 2.85
CA TYR A 8 8.26 -2.13 3.05
C TYR A 8 7.28 -1.00 2.74
N SER A 9 7.55 0.13 3.35
CA SER A 9 6.95 1.41 3.03
C SER A 9 7.99 2.50 3.14
N PHE A 10 7.69 3.68 2.65
CA PHE A 10 8.51 4.87 2.87
C PHE A 10 7.63 6.05 3.27
N VAL A 11 8.19 6.98 4.01
CA VAL A 11 7.45 8.10 4.58
C VAL A 11 8.21 9.41 4.38
N SER A 12 7.48 10.45 4.06
CA SER A 12 7.93 11.83 4.15
C SER A 12 7.71 12.32 5.58
N ASP A 13 8.73 12.88 6.21
CA ASP A 13 8.66 13.40 7.58
C ASP A 13 7.60 14.51 7.72
N ASP A 14 7.34 15.26 6.66
CA ASP A 14 6.39 16.37 6.65
C ASP A 14 4.93 15.93 6.67
N TYR A 15 4.64 14.66 6.30
CA TYR A 15 3.28 14.26 5.99
C TYR A 15 2.69 13.19 6.90
N TYR A 16 3.42 12.09 7.13
CA TYR A 16 2.89 10.91 7.80
C TYR A 16 3.61 10.55 9.08
N TYR A 17 4.77 11.13 9.30
CA TYR A 17 5.54 10.87 10.51
C TYR A 17 5.17 11.87 11.63
N PRO A 18 5.02 11.43 12.88
CA PRO A 18 5.12 10.04 13.37
C PRO A 18 3.80 9.25 13.37
N VAL A 19 2.66 9.90 13.23
CA VAL A 19 1.35 9.32 13.62
C VAL A 19 0.79 8.36 12.58
N GLY A 20 0.81 8.74 11.30
CA GLY A 20 0.32 7.87 10.21
C GLY A 20 1.16 6.60 10.12
N THR A 21 2.49 6.73 10.20
CA THR A 21 3.41 5.60 10.24
C THR A 21 3.13 4.67 11.40
N ALA A 22 2.89 5.22 12.60
CA ALA A 22 2.56 4.42 13.78
C ALA A 22 1.27 3.62 13.58
N GLN A 23 0.25 4.23 12.96
CA GLN A 23 -1.01 3.56 12.68
C GLN A 23 -0.84 2.39 11.71
N PHE A 24 -0.10 2.59 10.63
CA PHE A 24 0.23 1.53 9.67
C PHE A 24 1.02 0.41 10.35
N VAL A 25 2.14 0.73 11.01
CA VAL A 25 3.00 -0.26 11.67
C VAL A 25 2.24 -1.07 12.71
N ASN A 26 1.48 -0.42 13.59
CA ASN A 26 0.73 -1.10 14.65
C ASN A 26 -0.36 -2.01 14.09
N SER A 27 -1.14 -1.53 13.11
CA SER A 27 -2.18 -2.32 12.48
C SER A 27 -1.58 -3.50 11.70
N PHE A 28 -0.50 -3.29 10.94
CA PHE A 28 0.20 -4.36 10.23
C PHE A 28 0.71 -5.43 11.19
N LYS A 29 1.48 -5.04 12.22
CA LYS A 29 2.07 -5.97 13.17
C LYS A 29 1.05 -6.70 14.05
N ARG A 30 -0.13 -6.14 14.24
CA ARG A 30 -1.22 -6.84 14.92
C ARG A 30 -1.69 -8.09 14.19
N PHE A 31 -1.74 -8.04 12.85
CA PHE A 31 -2.23 -9.15 12.03
C PHE A 31 -1.09 -10.00 11.42
N HIS A 32 0.08 -9.42 11.26
CA HIS A 32 1.26 -10.06 10.65
C HIS A 32 2.52 -9.84 11.51
N PRO A 33 2.55 -10.35 12.76
CA PRO A 33 3.65 -10.10 13.69
C PRO A 33 4.98 -10.67 13.19
N ASP A 34 4.93 -11.78 12.43
CA ASP A 34 6.11 -12.52 11.98
C ASP A 34 6.68 -12.02 10.64
N ILE A 35 5.93 -11.21 9.91
CA ILE A 35 6.40 -10.69 8.62
C ILE A 35 7.35 -9.50 8.87
N PRO A 36 8.58 -9.52 8.35
CA PRO A 36 9.49 -8.36 8.42
C PRO A 36 8.86 -7.11 7.80
N LEU A 37 8.99 -5.98 8.49
CA LEU A 37 8.51 -4.68 8.03
C LEU A 37 9.65 -3.67 8.05
N VAL A 38 9.89 -3.02 6.93
CA VAL A 38 10.92 -1.99 6.75
C VAL A 38 10.26 -0.66 6.43
N ILE A 39 10.59 0.38 7.17
CA ILE A 39 10.11 1.74 6.91
C ILE A 39 11.32 2.63 6.56
N PHE A 40 11.36 3.07 5.32
CA PHE A 40 12.33 4.07 4.87
C PHE A 40 11.84 5.46 5.23
N ARG A 41 12.70 6.27 5.83
CA ARG A 41 12.40 7.64 6.24
C ARG A 41 12.85 8.66 5.20
N GLN A 42 12.52 9.93 5.41
CA GLN A 42 12.76 11.02 4.49
C GLN A 42 14.20 11.09 3.98
N ASP A 43 15.18 10.93 4.87
CA ASP A 43 16.61 10.96 4.50
C ASP A 43 17.01 9.85 3.50
N TRP A 44 16.31 8.73 3.50
CA TRP A 44 16.46 7.69 2.46
C TRP A 44 15.71 8.02 1.19
N VAL A 45 14.53 8.66 1.29
CA VAL A 45 13.81 9.16 0.11
C VAL A 45 14.71 10.15 -0.63
N ASP A 46 15.28 11.12 0.09
CA ASP A 46 16.14 12.13 -0.49
C ASP A 46 17.38 11.52 -1.17
N LYS A 47 18.02 10.53 -0.52
CA LYS A 47 19.16 9.82 -1.11
C LYS A 47 18.80 9.03 -2.36
N ILE A 48 17.65 8.34 -2.36
CA ILE A 48 17.29 7.43 -3.46
C ILE A 48 16.86 8.19 -4.71
N ILE A 49 16.29 9.39 -4.53
CA ILE A 49 15.89 10.25 -5.64
C ILE A 49 16.95 11.29 -6.02
N ASP A 50 18.05 11.40 -5.26
CA ASP A 50 19.12 12.36 -5.52
C ASP A 50 19.69 12.18 -6.94
N GLY A 51 19.76 13.27 -7.68
CA GLY A 51 20.20 13.27 -9.08
C GLY A 51 19.16 12.75 -10.08
N HIS A 52 17.96 12.36 -9.63
CA HIS A 52 16.86 11.93 -10.49
C HIS A 52 15.72 12.95 -10.50
N ASP A 53 15.27 13.31 -11.68
CA ASP A 53 14.08 14.17 -11.87
C ASP A 53 12.81 13.31 -11.82
N VAL A 54 12.44 12.85 -10.63
CA VAL A 54 11.28 11.98 -10.42
C VAL A 54 10.38 12.50 -9.32
N ASN A 55 9.08 12.23 -9.48
CA ASN A 55 8.15 12.38 -8.38
C ASN A 55 8.51 11.33 -7.30
N TRP A 56 8.56 11.72 -6.03
CA TRP A 56 8.88 10.83 -4.90
C TRP A 56 7.98 9.57 -4.84
N LEU A 57 6.75 9.63 -5.34
CA LEU A 57 5.86 8.47 -5.46
C LEU A 57 6.42 7.39 -6.38
N ASN A 58 7.19 7.78 -7.40
CA ASN A 58 7.86 6.86 -8.32
C ASN A 58 9.14 6.22 -7.73
N ALA A 59 9.53 6.56 -6.52
CA ALA A 59 10.66 5.93 -5.84
C ALA A 59 10.36 4.52 -5.32
N LYS A 60 9.10 4.06 -5.35
CA LYS A 60 8.68 2.73 -4.88
C LYS A 60 9.59 1.61 -5.39
N PRO A 61 9.81 1.42 -6.70
CA PRO A 61 10.68 0.35 -7.19
C PRO A 61 12.16 0.52 -6.78
N MET A 62 12.63 1.74 -6.56
CA MET A 62 13.99 1.99 -6.10
C MET A 62 14.24 1.43 -4.69
N PHE A 63 13.29 1.61 -3.77
CA PHE A 63 13.37 1.03 -2.43
C PHE A 63 13.27 -0.49 -2.45
N ALA A 64 12.41 -1.04 -3.32
CA ALA A 64 12.28 -2.48 -3.48
C ALA A 64 13.61 -3.12 -3.85
N LYS A 65 14.37 -2.51 -4.76
CA LYS A 65 15.69 -2.99 -5.19
C LYS A 65 16.66 -3.21 -4.03
N LEU A 66 16.64 -2.35 -3.01
CA LEU A 66 17.50 -2.48 -1.83
C LEU A 66 17.22 -3.76 -1.02
N LEU A 67 16.07 -4.39 -1.26
CA LEU A 67 15.60 -5.55 -0.49
C LEU A 67 15.66 -6.87 -1.28
N THR A 68 15.74 -6.81 -2.61
CA THR A 68 15.68 -8.01 -3.48
C THR A 68 16.83 -8.99 -3.28
N ASP A 69 18.00 -8.55 -2.80
CA ASP A 69 19.11 -9.46 -2.53
C ASP A 69 18.90 -10.30 -1.28
N LYS A 70 18.11 -9.79 -0.34
CA LYS A 70 17.87 -10.41 0.95
C LYS A 70 16.57 -11.22 1.01
N TYR A 71 15.55 -10.82 0.26
CA TYR A 71 14.22 -11.39 0.31
C TYR A 71 13.79 -11.99 -1.03
N GLU A 72 13.03 -13.10 -0.97
CA GLU A 72 12.48 -13.75 -2.16
C GLU A 72 11.29 -13.00 -2.74
N CYS A 73 10.46 -12.42 -1.87
CA CYS A 73 9.32 -11.60 -2.23
C CYS A 73 9.40 -10.27 -1.51
N VAL A 74 9.37 -9.20 -2.27
CA VAL A 74 9.34 -7.82 -1.76
C VAL A 74 7.97 -7.22 -2.00
N ILE A 75 7.37 -6.64 -0.97
CA ILE A 75 6.00 -6.13 -0.99
C ILE A 75 6.01 -4.66 -0.57
N ASN A 76 5.62 -3.78 -1.49
CA ASN A 76 5.33 -2.39 -1.18
C ASN A 76 3.93 -2.27 -0.58
N MET A 77 3.80 -1.49 0.48
CA MET A 77 2.51 -1.01 0.97
C MET A 77 2.61 0.48 1.33
N ASP A 78 1.63 1.27 0.92
CA ASP A 78 1.61 2.69 1.27
C ASP A 78 1.32 2.87 2.77
N VAL A 79 1.96 3.85 3.37
CA VAL A 79 1.89 4.11 4.82
C VAL A 79 0.52 4.67 5.27
N ASP A 80 -0.29 5.16 4.33
CA ASP A 80 -1.66 5.62 4.57
C ASP A 80 -2.71 4.50 4.47
N GLN A 81 -2.30 3.30 4.83
CA GLN A 81 -3.16 2.12 4.95
C GLN A 81 -3.37 1.72 6.41
N ILE A 82 -4.53 1.17 6.69
CA ILE A 82 -4.86 0.56 7.97
C ILE A 82 -5.19 -0.91 7.71
N ILE A 83 -4.43 -1.79 8.35
CA ILE A 83 -4.67 -3.22 8.24
C ILE A 83 -5.74 -3.61 9.26
N LEU A 84 -6.84 -4.20 8.76
CA LEU A 84 -8.04 -4.55 9.53
C LEU A 84 -8.26 -6.06 9.62
N GLY A 85 -7.40 -6.85 8.99
CA GLY A 85 -7.45 -8.30 8.99
C GLY A 85 -6.22 -8.93 8.38
N ARG A 86 -6.13 -10.26 8.42
CA ARG A 86 -5.02 -10.99 7.79
C ARG A 86 -5.13 -10.95 6.26
N MET A 87 -3.99 -10.80 5.60
CA MET A 87 -3.83 -10.73 4.15
C MET A 87 -2.93 -11.89 3.67
N ASP A 88 -3.25 -13.10 4.11
CA ASP A 88 -2.37 -14.28 3.93
C ASP A 88 -2.08 -14.62 2.47
N GLU A 89 -2.98 -14.28 1.57
CA GLU A 89 -2.81 -14.48 0.13
C GLU A 89 -1.68 -13.68 -0.51
N MET A 90 -1.19 -12.64 0.16
CA MET A 90 -0.01 -11.88 -0.26
C MET A 90 1.29 -12.65 0.04
N PHE A 91 1.25 -13.53 1.03
CA PHE A 91 2.41 -14.26 1.54
C PHE A 91 2.41 -15.72 1.03
N THR A 92 2.15 -15.90 -0.26
CA THR A 92 2.14 -17.19 -0.95
C THR A 92 3.18 -17.23 -2.06
N ASN A 93 3.45 -18.43 -2.60
CA ASN A 93 4.45 -18.64 -3.66
C ASN A 93 3.82 -18.90 -5.04
N ASP A 94 2.55 -18.61 -5.21
CA ASP A 94 1.76 -18.97 -6.37
C ASP A 94 1.63 -17.86 -7.42
N TYR A 95 2.42 -16.78 -7.31
CA TYR A 95 2.45 -15.66 -8.25
C TYR A 95 3.87 -15.12 -8.45
N ASP A 96 4.07 -14.40 -9.53
CA ASP A 96 5.28 -13.63 -9.83
C ASP A 96 5.12 -12.18 -9.38
N ILE A 97 3.97 -11.58 -9.71
CA ILE A 97 3.60 -10.21 -9.33
C ILE A 97 2.20 -10.24 -8.71
N GLY A 98 2.03 -9.52 -7.62
CA GLY A 98 0.75 -9.32 -6.96
C GLY A 98 0.42 -7.84 -6.82
N SER A 99 -0.84 -7.47 -6.99
CA SER A 99 -1.32 -6.12 -6.75
C SER A 99 -2.83 -6.10 -6.47
N VAL A 100 -3.37 -4.94 -6.20
CA VAL A 100 -4.80 -4.70 -6.00
C VAL A 100 -5.36 -3.81 -7.11
N ILE A 101 -6.66 -3.88 -7.35
CA ILE A 101 -7.31 -3.00 -8.32
C ILE A 101 -7.38 -1.57 -7.77
N ASN A 102 -7.19 -0.60 -8.64
CA ASN A 102 -7.39 0.81 -8.31
C ASN A 102 -8.86 1.19 -8.45
N PHE A 103 -9.52 1.47 -7.33
CA PHE A 103 -10.93 1.84 -7.28
C PHE A 103 -11.16 3.35 -7.13
N ASN A 104 -10.25 4.16 -7.60
CA ASN A 104 -10.46 5.60 -7.60
C ASN A 104 -11.46 5.99 -8.69
N ASP A 105 -12.41 6.89 -8.33
CA ASP A 105 -13.33 7.57 -9.26
C ASP A 105 -12.62 8.54 -10.23
N TYR A 106 -11.35 8.31 -10.53
CA TYR A 106 -10.70 9.05 -11.60
C TYR A 106 -11.26 8.52 -12.91
N GLU A 107 -12.26 9.20 -13.42
CA GLU A 107 -12.67 9.14 -14.81
C GLU A 107 -11.42 9.21 -15.69
N ASN A 108 -11.06 8.12 -16.29
CA ASN A 108 -9.96 7.90 -17.21
C ASN A 108 -8.75 7.17 -16.60
N VAL A 109 -8.76 5.90 -16.76
CA VAL A 109 -7.57 5.07 -16.84
C VAL A 109 -6.69 5.64 -17.94
N SER A 110 -5.49 6.05 -17.59
CA SER A 110 -4.59 6.71 -18.55
C SER A 110 -3.66 5.74 -19.26
N THR A 111 -3.64 4.48 -18.85
CA THR A 111 -2.82 3.46 -19.50
C THR A 111 -3.57 2.86 -20.68
N GLU A 112 -3.08 3.12 -21.89
CA GLU A 112 -3.66 2.61 -23.12
C GLU A 112 -3.76 1.08 -23.11
N GLY A 113 -4.93 0.55 -23.43
CA GLY A 113 -5.21 -0.90 -23.49
C GLY A 113 -5.53 -1.55 -22.14
N VAL A 114 -5.53 -0.83 -21.03
CA VAL A 114 -5.93 -1.35 -19.71
C VAL A 114 -7.34 -0.85 -19.37
N SER A 115 -8.26 -1.78 -19.05
CA SER A 115 -9.61 -1.41 -18.61
C SER A 115 -9.60 -0.88 -17.18
N GLU A 116 -10.63 -0.11 -16.80
CA GLU A 116 -10.80 0.35 -15.42
C GLU A 116 -10.86 -0.82 -14.42
N GLU A 117 -11.45 -1.95 -14.85
CA GLU A 117 -11.60 -3.14 -14.01
C GLU A 117 -10.29 -3.88 -13.77
N ASP A 118 -9.30 -3.66 -14.65
CA ASP A 118 -7.99 -4.29 -14.59
C ASP A 118 -6.89 -3.33 -14.14
N TYR A 119 -7.20 -2.04 -13.96
CA TYR A 119 -6.21 -1.03 -13.61
C TYR A 119 -5.73 -1.20 -12.17
N LEU A 120 -4.43 -1.47 -12.02
CA LEU A 120 -3.79 -1.80 -10.74
C LEU A 120 -3.33 -0.55 -10.00
N GLN A 121 -3.26 -0.67 -8.67
CA GLN A 121 -2.87 0.39 -7.77
C GLN A 121 -1.48 0.14 -7.17
N ALA A 122 -0.60 1.13 -7.28
CA ALA A 122 0.77 1.06 -6.80
C ALA A 122 0.92 1.13 -5.26
N GLY A 123 -0.16 1.37 -4.53
CA GLY A 123 -0.15 1.40 -3.07
C GLY A 123 -0.03 0.02 -2.41
N CYS A 124 -0.18 -1.06 -3.18
CA CYS A 124 0.05 -2.42 -2.73
C CYS A 124 0.57 -3.25 -3.90
N VAL A 125 1.88 -3.50 -3.93
CA VAL A 125 2.55 -4.22 -5.02
C VAL A 125 3.53 -5.21 -4.43
N ALA A 126 3.43 -6.47 -4.83
CA ALA A 126 4.35 -7.53 -4.46
C ALA A 126 5.05 -8.08 -5.69
N SER A 127 6.34 -8.41 -5.58
CA SER A 127 7.01 -9.17 -6.62
C SER A 127 8.07 -10.11 -6.08
N ARG A 128 8.13 -11.28 -6.72
CA ARG A 128 9.18 -12.30 -6.56
C ARG A 128 10.25 -12.18 -7.62
N ILE A 129 10.03 -11.35 -8.62
CA ILE A 129 10.92 -11.16 -9.78
C ILE A 129 11.72 -9.88 -9.56
N PRO A 130 13.04 -9.94 -9.27
CA PRO A 130 13.87 -8.75 -9.12
C PRO A 130 13.86 -7.86 -10.38
N GLU A 131 13.81 -8.48 -11.57
CA GLU A 131 13.76 -7.79 -12.85
C GLU A 131 12.53 -6.88 -12.99
N PHE A 132 11.38 -7.25 -12.40
CA PHE A 132 10.20 -6.40 -12.38
C PHE A 132 10.48 -5.03 -11.77
N TRP A 133 11.19 -5.00 -10.65
CA TRP A 133 11.54 -3.75 -9.97
C TRP A 133 12.49 -2.89 -10.81
N ASP A 134 13.44 -3.53 -11.54
CA ASP A 134 14.35 -2.83 -12.45
C ASP A 134 13.61 -2.19 -13.62
N ILE A 135 12.69 -2.92 -14.24
CA ILE A 135 11.91 -2.43 -15.38
C ILE A 135 10.96 -1.32 -14.93
N TRP A 136 10.26 -1.51 -13.81
CA TRP A 136 9.37 -0.47 -13.28
C TRP A 136 10.14 0.78 -12.87
N MET A 137 11.31 0.64 -12.26
CA MET A 137 12.19 1.75 -11.94
C MET A 137 12.63 2.51 -13.20
N ALA A 138 13.13 1.80 -14.22
CA ALA A 138 13.56 2.41 -15.48
C ALA A 138 12.42 3.18 -16.17
N ARG A 139 11.20 2.62 -16.14
CA ARG A 139 10.00 3.27 -16.65
C ARG A 139 9.62 4.50 -15.83
N SER A 140 9.63 4.38 -14.52
CA SER A 140 9.33 5.49 -13.61
C SER A 140 10.29 6.67 -13.82
N LEU A 141 11.57 6.42 -14.07
CA LEU A 141 12.56 7.45 -14.36
C LEU A 141 12.32 8.13 -15.71
N ARG A 142 11.87 7.37 -16.72
CA ARG A 142 11.68 7.87 -18.08
C ARG A 142 10.33 8.59 -18.28
N ASP A 143 9.26 7.98 -17.78
CA ASP A 143 7.89 8.29 -18.21
C ASP A 143 7.05 9.00 -17.12
N ASN A 144 7.56 9.18 -15.90
CA ASN A 144 6.75 9.65 -14.76
C ASN A 144 6.05 11.01 -14.98
N TRP A 145 6.70 11.93 -15.71
CA TRP A 145 6.14 13.25 -16.01
C TRP A 145 5.09 13.24 -17.13
N GLN A 146 5.04 12.17 -17.89
CA GLN A 146 4.08 12.00 -18.98
C GLN A 146 2.81 11.29 -18.53
N CYS A 147 2.85 10.68 -17.35
CA CYS A 147 1.77 9.89 -16.78
C CYS A 147 0.84 10.75 -15.93
N ARG A 148 -0.46 10.62 -16.13
CA ARG A 148 -1.48 11.34 -15.37
C ARG A 148 -1.55 10.87 -13.92
N CYS A 149 -1.45 9.56 -13.70
CA CYS A 149 -1.50 8.90 -12.40
C CYS A 149 -0.13 8.40 -11.94
N ALA A 150 0.94 9.06 -12.40
CA ALA A 150 2.32 8.84 -11.94
C ALA A 150 2.69 7.35 -11.81
N GLU A 151 2.91 6.88 -10.58
CA GLU A 151 3.35 5.52 -10.30
C GLU A 151 2.34 4.43 -10.69
N ASN A 152 1.03 4.73 -10.67
CA ASN A 152 0.03 3.75 -11.09
C ASN A 152 0.14 3.45 -12.59
N ASP A 153 0.30 4.48 -13.42
CA ASP A 153 0.43 4.29 -14.87
C ASP A 153 1.70 3.50 -15.20
N THR A 154 2.83 3.91 -14.64
CA THR A 154 4.10 3.22 -14.89
C THR A 154 4.08 1.76 -14.40
N LEU A 155 3.37 1.46 -13.31
CA LEU A 155 3.13 0.10 -12.84
C LEU A 155 2.33 -0.71 -13.87
N ASN A 156 1.17 -0.18 -14.30
CA ASN A 156 0.27 -0.87 -15.23
C ASN A 156 0.96 -1.13 -16.56
N MET A 157 1.61 -0.11 -17.14
CA MET A 157 2.41 -0.28 -18.37
C MET A 157 3.47 -1.37 -18.20
N THR A 158 4.15 -1.41 -17.04
CA THR A 158 5.19 -2.42 -16.78
C THR A 158 4.60 -3.82 -16.74
N ILE A 159 3.47 -4.02 -16.06
CA ILE A 159 2.88 -5.36 -15.92
C ILE A 159 2.26 -5.84 -17.22
N TYR A 160 1.47 -5.01 -17.90
CA TYR A 160 0.71 -5.43 -19.07
C TYR A 160 1.57 -5.58 -20.34
N GLU A 161 2.75 -4.98 -20.38
CA GLU A 161 3.74 -5.25 -21.44
C GLU A 161 4.51 -6.57 -21.25
N HIS A 162 4.35 -7.23 -20.08
CA HIS A 162 5.05 -8.47 -19.73
C HIS A 162 4.06 -9.60 -19.39
N PRO A 163 3.23 -10.05 -20.34
CA PRO A 163 2.17 -11.03 -20.10
C PRO A 163 2.69 -12.42 -19.69
N GLN A 164 3.99 -12.66 -19.78
CA GLN A 164 4.63 -13.90 -19.29
C GLN A 164 4.68 -13.99 -17.78
N TRP A 165 4.55 -12.88 -17.05
CA TRP A 165 4.53 -12.89 -15.59
C TRP A 165 3.16 -13.29 -15.05
N LYS A 166 3.17 -14.18 -14.08
CA LYS A 166 1.95 -14.63 -13.43
C LYS A 166 1.43 -13.55 -12.48
N LEU A 167 0.49 -12.76 -12.95
CA LEU A 167 -0.17 -11.73 -12.16
C LEU A 167 -1.23 -12.34 -11.24
N LYS A 168 -1.21 -11.96 -9.97
CA LYS A 168 -2.26 -12.24 -8.98
C LYS A 168 -2.87 -10.92 -8.51
N VAL A 169 -4.13 -10.73 -8.80
CA VAL A 169 -4.91 -9.66 -8.17
C VAL A 169 -5.38 -10.17 -6.81
N PHE A 170 -4.87 -9.59 -5.73
CA PHE A 170 -5.14 -10.05 -4.37
C PHE A 170 -6.60 -9.91 -4.00
N ASP A 171 -7.26 -8.91 -4.58
CA ASP A 171 -8.68 -8.73 -4.42
C ASP A 171 -9.34 -8.24 -5.71
N LYS A 172 -10.25 -9.06 -6.23
CA LYS A 172 -11.12 -8.65 -7.33
C LYS A 172 -12.43 -8.02 -6.87
N LYS A 173 -12.66 -7.97 -5.55
CA LYS A 173 -13.87 -7.41 -4.94
C LYS A 173 -13.55 -6.04 -4.37
N LYS A 174 -14.27 -5.03 -4.85
CA LYS A 174 -14.07 -3.60 -4.58
C LYS A 174 -14.06 -3.19 -3.09
N ASP A 175 -14.35 -4.09 -2.18
CA ASP A 175 -14.50 -3.84 -0.74
C ASP A 175 -13.34 -4.41 0.10
N TYR A 176 -12.34 -4.98 -0.56
CA TYR A 176 -11.30 -5.79 0.03
C TYR A 176 -9.93 -5.24 -0.39
N TYR A 177 -9.06 -4.85 0.51
CA TYR A 177 -7.86 -4.03 0.30
C TYR A 177 -8.13 -2.59 -0.19
N GLY A 178 -9.38 -2.18 -0.26
CA GLY A 178 -9.85 -1.01 -0.96
C GLY A 178 -9.04 0.24 -0.72
N CYS A 179 -8.55 0.82 -1.79
CA CYS A 179 -8.21 2.22 -1.84
C CYS A 179 -9.51 2.98 -1.95
N LYS A 180 -9.86 3.79 -0.96
CA LYS A 180 -11.13 4.50 -0.85
C LYS A 180 -12.31 3.62 -1.25
N SER A 181 -13.19 3.31 -0.36
CA SER A 181 -14.34 2.45 -0.64
C SER A 181 -15.39 3.11 -1.56
N LEU A 182 -15.02 4.16 -2.28
CA LEU A 182 -15.88 4.88 -3.23
C LEU A 182 -17.20 5.36 -2.60
N GLY A 183 -17.12 5.96 -1.41
CA GLY A 183 -18.28 6.45 -0.66
C GLY A 183 -19.10 5.33 0.03
N ARG A 184 -18.54 4.13 0.12
CA ARG A 184 -19.15 3.00 0.83
C ARG A 184 -18.82 2.93 2.30
N GLU A 185 -18.03 3.86 2.82
CA GLU A 185 -17.61 3.89 4.22
C GLU A 185 -18.78 3.85 5.19
N LYS A 186 -19.92 4.41 4.80
CA LYS A 186 -21.18 4.32 5.55
C LYS A 186 -21.78 2.90 5.62
N GLU A 187 -21.37 2.01 4.70
CA GLU A 187 -21.80 0.61 4.65
C GLU A 187 -20.89 -0.31 5.48
N PHE A 188 -19.77 0.24 6.02
CA PHE A 188 -18.89 -0.53 6.88
C PHE A 188 -19.53 -0.74 8.24
N GLU A 189 -19.51 -1.99 8.68
CA GLU A 189 -20.03 -2.41 9.98
C GLU A 189 -19.02 -3.29 10.72
N LEU A 190 -19.08 -3.27 12.04
CA LEU A 190 -18.27 -4.13 12.89
C LEU A 190 -19.09 -5.35 13.27
N VAL A 191 -18.69 -6.53 12.77
CA VAL A 191 -19.31 -7.83 13.10
C VAL A 191 -18.29 -8.66 13.88
N GLY A 192 -18.51 -8.81 15.16
CA GLY A 192 -17.49 -9.35 16.07
C GLY A 192 -16.20 -8.50 16.04
N ASN A 193 -15.10 -9.10 15.62
CA ASN A 193 -13.80 -8.43 15.48
C ASN A 193 -13.39 -8.20 14.02
N LYS A 194 -14.35 -8.11 13.11
CA LYS A 194 -14.13 -7.92 11.69
C LYS A 194 -14.86 -6.70 11.19
N VAL A 195 -14.19 -5.86 10.41
CA VAL A 195 -14.86 -4.82 9.65
C VAL A 195 -15.40 -5.46 8.38
N MET A 196 -16.69 -5.32 8.16
CA MET A 196 -17.41 -5.89 7.02
C MET A 196 -17.95 -4.77 6.12
N CYS A 197 -18.00 -5.02 4.82
CA CYS A 197 -18.74 -4.23 3.86
C CYS A 197 -19.49 -5.19 2.93
N ARG A 198 -20.80 -5.09 2.84
CA ARG A 198 -21.64 -5.96 1.99
C ARG A 198 -21.35 -7.46 2.14
N ASN A 199 -21.23 -7.94 3.38
CA ASN A 199 -20.91 -9.32 3.73
C ASN A 199 -19.47 -9.79 3.39
N GLU A 200 -18.61 -8.90 2.92
CA GLU A 200 -17.18 -9.19 2.71
C GLU A 200 -16.33 -8.51 3.81
N GLN A 201 -15.29 -9.19 4.25
CA GLN A 201 -14.38 -8.61 5.23
C GLN A 201 -13.46 -7.59 4.58
N VAL A 202 -13.45 -6.36 5.09
CA VAL A 202 -12.44 -5.35 4.75
C VAL A 202 -11.17 -5.67 5.54
N ARG A 203 -10.09 -6.02 4.86
CA ARG A 203 -8.81 -6.40 5.47
C ARG A 203 -7.78 -5.28 5.45
N CYS A 204 -7.91 -4.37 4.52
CA CYS A 204 -7.08 -3.18 4.42
C CYS A 204 -7.94 -2.01 3.98
N TYR A 205 -7.79 -0.89 4.65
CA TYR A 205 -8.42 0.36 4.23
C TYR A 205 -7.33 1.40 3.92
N HIS A 206 -7.24 1.77 2.66
CA HIS A 206 -6.33 2.79 2.16
C HIS A 206 -7.05 4.14 2.14
N TYR A 207 -6.80 4.99 3.13
CA TYR A 207 -7.56 6.22 3.31
C TYR A 207 -7.07 7.39 2.44
N ALA A 208 -5.97 7.25 1.73
CA ALA A 208 -5.36 8.23 0.83
C ALA A 208 -5.40 9.70 1.34
N LYS A 209 -4.72 10.61 0.69
CA LYS A 209 -4.82 12.03 1.01
C LYS A 209 -6.23 12.53 0.73
N GLY A 210 -7.03 12.75 1.76
CA GLY A 210 -8.26 13.53 1.61
C GLY A 210 -7.94 15.00 1.30
N PRO A 211 -8.93 15.78 0.85
CA PRO A 211 -8.74 17.18 0.48
C PRO A 211 -8.16 18.07 1.60
N ASN A 212 -8.17 17.61 2.84
CA ASN A 212 -7.68 18.34 4.01
C ASN A 212 -6.30 17.90 4.49
N ASN A 213 -5.54 17.17 3.68
CA ASN A 213 -4.15 16.79 4.00
C ASN A 213 -3.95 16.19 5.41
N MET A 214 -4.94 15.45 5.93
CA MET A 214 -4.83 14.85 7.25
C MET A 214 -3.91 13.62 7.19
N PRO A 215 -2.78 13.62 7.91
CA PRO A 215 -1.75 12.58 7.81
C PRO A 215 -2.13 11.26 8.49
N LYS A 216 -3.34 11.13 9.00
CA LYS A 216 -3.85 9.96 9.72
C LYS A 216 -5.35 9.81 9.49
N ALA A 217 -5.86 8.60 9.67
CA ALA A 217 -7.28 8.37 9.80
C ALA A 217 -7.76 8.87 11.19
N SER A 218 -7.83 10.19 11.37
CA SER A 218 -8.37 10.77 12.59
C SER A 218 -9.86 10.46 12.73
N GLN A 219 -10.38 10.58 13.96
CA GLN A 219 -11.82 10.36 14.18
C GLN A 219 -12.67 11.29 13.31
N GLU A 220 -12.27 12.55 13.20
CA GLU A 220 -12.98 13.56 12.38
C GLU A 220 -12.93 13.16 10.90
N LYS A 221 -11.78 12.73 10.39
CA LYS A 221 -11.63 12.28 9.01
C LYS A 221 -12.50 11.06 8.73
N LEU A 222 -12.47 10.05 9.60
CA LEU A 222 -13.30 8.86 9.44
C LEU A 222 -14.79 9.19 9.53
N LYS A 223 -15.20 10.08 10.45
CA LYS A 223 -16.58 10.57 10.51
C LYS A 223 -16.99 11.31 9.23
N SER A 224 -16.11 12.13 8.67
CA SER A 224 -16.39 12.86 7.42
C SER A 224 -16.58 11.94 6.21
N TYR A 225 -16.01 10.73 6.24
CA TYR A 225 -16.23 9.69 5.24
C TYR A 225 -17.50 8.86 5.46
N GLY A 226 -18.17 9.04 6.61
CA GLY A 226 -19.41 8.37 6.93
C GLY A 226 -19.27 7.07 7.71
N PHE A 227 -18.08 6.74 8.22
CA PHE A 227 -17.91 5.59 9.12
C PHE A 227 -18.76 5.71 10.38
N ASN A 228 -19.39 4.61 10.79
CA ASN A 228 -20.07 4.56 12.07
C ASN A 228 -19.08 4.51 13.25
N GLU A 229 -19.56 4.89 14.44
CA GLU A 229 -18.71 5.02 15.63
C GLU A 229 -18.04 3.70 16.06
N ASN A 230 -18.69 2.55 15.86
CA ASN A 230 -18.12 1.26 16.26
C ASN A 230 -16.93 0.89 15.38
N VAL A 231 -17.04 1.14 14.07
CA VAL A 231 -15.92 0.95 13.12
C VAL A 231 -14.77 1.91 13.45
N ILE A 232 -15.07 3.19 13.73
CA ILE A 232 -14.05 4.17 14.13
C ILE A 232 -13.33 3.73 15.41
N LYS A 233 -14.06 3.29 16.43
CA LYS A 233 -13.47 2.77 17.67
C LYS A 233 -12.56 1.56 17.39
N TYR A 234 -13.00 0.65 16.54
CA TYR A 234 -12.20 -0.52 16.17
C TYR A 234 -10.92 -0.13 15.41
N ILE A 235 -10.99 0.78 14.43
CA ILE A 235 -9.83 1.31 13.72
C ILE A 235 -8.83 1.93 14.71
N ASN A 236 -9.30 2.70 15.68
CA ASN A 236 -8.44 3.29 16.71
C ASN A 236 -7.77 2.24 17.60
N ILE A 237 -8.50 1.17 17.96
CA ILE A 237 -7.93 0.05 18.73
C ILE A 237 -6.86 -0.69 17.91
N VAL A 238 -7.13 -0.94 16.64
CA VAL A 238 -6.21 -1.65 15.75
C VAL A 238 -4.96 -0.83 15.46
N GLY A 239 -5.14 0.45 15.19
CA GLY A 239 -4.03 1.38 14.98
C GLY A 239 -3.27 1.77 16.24
N ASN A 240 -3.82 1.45 17.43
CA ASN A 240 -3.26 1.72 18.75
C ASN A 240 -2.72 3.16 18.91
N TYR A 241 -3.63 4.13 18.93
CA TYR A 241 -3.28 5.54 19.15
C TYR A 241 -2.82 5.88 20.58
N GLY A 242 -2.57 4.88 21.40
CA GLY A 242 -1.96 5.06 22.70
C GLY A 242 -0.49 5.49 22.60
N THR A 243 0.10 5.78 23.71
CA THR A 243 1.46 6.32 23.86
C THR A 243 2.59 5.35 23.50
N SER A 244 2.30 4.09 23.19
CA SER A 244 3.31 3.10 22.82
C SER A 244 3.08 2.58 21.39
N VAL A 245 4.00 2.91 20.51
CA VAL A 245 4.12 2.26 19.20
C VAL A 245 4.64 0.85 19.45
N ILE A 246 3.86 -0.17 19.09
CA ILE A 246 4.32 -1.56 19.16
C ILE A 246 5.23 -1.81 17.98
N TYR A 247 6.51 -1.55 18.16
CA TYR A 247 7.52 -2.04 17.22
C TYR A 247 7.72 -3.53 17.51
N GLY A 248 7.15 -4.38 16.69
CA GLY A 248 7.53 -5.79 16.74
C GLY A 248 9.04 -5.93 16.51
N ASN A 249 9.66 -6.97 17.05
CA ASN A 249 11.09 -7.26 16.88
C ASN A 249 11.55 -7.33 15.41
N THR A 250 10.61 -7.40 14.48
CA THR A 250 10.82 -7.48 13.03
C THR A 250 10.58 -6.16 12.29
N THR A 251 10.26 -5.05 13.00
CA THR A 251 10.13 -3.73 12.35
C THR A 251 11.46 -3.00 12.39
N LYS A 252 11.95 -2.58 11.22
CA LYS A 252 13.19 -1.81 11.10
C LYS A 252 12.87 -0.44 10.51
N PHE A 253 13.38 0.61 11.15
CA PHE A 253 13.42 1.96 10.60
C PHE A 253 14.82 2.20 10.06
N ILE A 254 14.90 2.50 8.78
CA ILE A 254 16.17 2.82 8.11
C ILE A 254 16.26 4.34 8.00
N ARG A 255 17.25 4.89 8.68
CA ARG A 255 17.59 6.32 8.69
C ARG A 255 18.74 6.58 7.76
#